data_07e6df6412e9dd2a6106e37e84886cde
#
_entry.id   07e6df6412e9dd2a6106e37e84886cde
#
_cell.length_a   1.000
_cell.length_b   1.000
_cell.length_c   1.000
_cell.angle_alpha   90.00
_cell.angle_beta   90.00
_cell.angle_gamma   90.00
#
_symmetry.space_group_name_H-M   'P 1'
#
loop_
_entity.id
_entity.type
_entity.pdbx_description
1 polymer ?
#
loop_
_entity_poly.entity_id
_entity_poly.type
_entity_poly.pdbx_seq_one_letter_code
_entity_poly.pdbx_strand_id
1 'polypeptide(L)'
;SNLEAERPYLDSIEARYEYYRTLTDPAQRKACYHAIDSLSQLAAQYNIPNEYDKMMASIGAEGTNAYTSNDVTCYVENIPSNEIDNWLKVESDRFQNMVIRGFHTELEAVYEEYNMGLAKDGNKLFTALMAKLFPTHPYGTQTTIGRGEHLKNPSITNIKNYFKRYYAPNNVAICM
;
A
#
# COMPACT_ATOMS: atom_id res chain seq x y z
N SER A 1 -3.58 -12.53 -13.47
CA SER A 1 -4.60 -11.44 -13.42
C SER A 1 -4.92 -10.92 -14.82
N ASN A 2 -6.12 -10.42 -15.02
CA ASN A 2 -6.55 -9.78 -16.27
C ASN A 2 -6.73 -8.27 -16.06
N LEU A 3 -5.65 -7.52 -16.19
CA LEU A 3 -5.64 -6.07 -15.94
C LEU A 3 -6.53 -5.29 -16.93
N GLU A 4 -6.64 -5.72 -18.16
CA GLU A 4 -7.46 -5.02 -19.17
C GLU A 4 -8.96 -5.05 -18.78
N ALA A 5 -9.46 -6.20 -18.36
CA ALA A 5 -10.83 -6.35 -17.88
C ALA A 5 -11.07 -5.70 -16.50
N GLU A 6 -10.04 -5.64 -15.64
CA GLU A 6 -10.09 -5.05 -14.30
C GLU A 6 -10.05 -3.51 -14.33
N ARG A 7 -9.32 -2.91 -15.27
CA ARG A 7 -9.02 -1.47 -15.34
C ARG A 7 -10.25 -0.56 -15.18
N PRO A 8 -11.39 -0.79 -15.85
CA PRO A 8 -12.55 0.08 -15.69
C PRO A 8 -13.08 0.14 -14.25
N TYR A 9 -12.95 -0.96 -13.50
CA TYR A 9 -13.34 -1.01 -12.09
C TYR A 9 -12.34 -0.25 -11.24
N LEU A 10 -11.03 -0.41 -11.49
CA LEU A 10 -9.98 0.31 -10.75
C LEU A 10 -10.11 1.82 -10.94
N ASP A 11 -10.34 2.29 -12.17
CA ASP A 11 -10.56 3.70 -12.47
C ASP A 11 -11.82 4.24 -11.77
N SER A 12 -12.88 3.43 -11.74
CA SER A 12 -14.12 3.78 -11.05
C SER A 12 -13.95 3.85 -9.53
N ILE A 13 -13.17 2.94 -8.94
CA ILE A 13 -12.84 2.93 -7.50
C ILE A 13 -12.04 4.18 -7.15
N GLU A 14 -11.00 4.52 -7.94
CA GLU A 14 -10.22 5.73 -7.73
C GLU A 14 -11.10 6.99 -7.76
N ALA A 15 -11.91 7.15 -8.82
CA ALA A 15 -12.82 8.29 -8.94
C ALA A 15 -13.80 8.40 -7.75
N ARG A 16 -14.30 7.27 -7.25
CA ARG A 16 -15.19 7.25 -6.09
C ARG A 16 -14.49 7.57 -4.79
N TYR A 17 -13.23 7.18 -4.60
CA TYR A 17 -12.46 7.60 -3.43
C TYR A 17 -12.21 9.11 -3.46
N GLU A 18 -11.88 9.69 -4.60
CA GLU A 18 -11.71 11.15 -4.70
C GLU A 18 -13.03 11.88 -4.45
N TYR A 19 -14.16 11.37 -4.94
CA TYR A 19 -15.48 11.89 -4.62
C TYR A 19 -15.82 11.75 -3.13
N TYR A 20 -15.57 10.58 -2.53
CA TYR A 20 -15.78 10.30 -1.11
C TYR A 20 -15.11 11.33 -0.19
N ARG A 21 -13.93 11.81 -0.57
CA ARG A 21 -13.18 12.83 0.17
C ARG A 21 -13.86 14.20 0.18
N THR A 22 -14.71 14.50 -0.77
CA THR A 22 -15.45 15.76 -0.84
C THR A 22 -16.74 15.74 -0.03
N LEU A 23 -17.22 14.56 0.35
CA LEU A 23 -18.48 14.38 1.06
C LEU A 23 -18.32 14.68 2.56
N THR A 24 -19.27 15.47 3.09
CA THR A 24 -19.37 15.77 4.53
C THR A 24 -20.56 15.11 5.19
N ASP A 25 -21.63 14.83 4.43
CA ASP A 25 -22.82 14.17 4.94
C ASP A 25 -22.57 12.67 5.21
N PRO A 26 -22.82 12.18 6.44
CA PRO A 26 -22.56 10.79 6.81
C PRO A 26 -23.33 9.76 5.99
N ALA A 27 -24.58 10.06 5.59
CA ALA A 27 -25.39 9.13 4.80
C ALA A 27 -24.83 8.99 3.37
N GLN A 28 -24.43 10.09 2.75
CA GLN A 28 -23.80 10.09 1.45
C GLN A 28 -22.42 9.40 1.47
N ARG A 29 -21.63 9.62 2.52
CA ARG A 29 -20.35 8.92 2.72
C ARG A 29 -20.55 7.42 2.81
N LYS A 30 -21.53 6.97 3.61
CA LYS A 30 -21.86 5.55 3.76
C LYS A 30 -22.27 4.93 2.43
N ALA A 31 -23.15 5.59 1.67
CA ALA A 31 -23.59 5.12 0.37
C ALA A 31 -22.43 5.04 -0.64
N CYS A 32 -21.55 6.03 -0.66
CA CYS A 32 -20.36 6.03 -1.52
C CYS A 32 -19.40 4.90 -1.15
N TYR A 33 -19.18 4.66 0.15
CA TYR A 33 -18.33 3.57 0.65
C TYR A 33 -18.85 2.18 0.24
N HIS A 34 -20.16 1.94 0.35
CA HIS A 34 -20.79 0.71 -0.14
C HIS A 34 -20.64 0.53 -1.66
N ALA A 35 -20.69 1.62 -2.41
CA ALA A 35 -20.47 1.54 -3.85
C ALA A 35 -19.00 1.22 -4.20
N ILE A 36 -18.03 1.72 -3.42
CA ILE A 36 -16.61 1.36 -3.53
C ILE A 36 -16.41 -0.13 -3.21
N ASP A 37 -17.01 -0.63 -2.14
CA ASP A 37 -16.96 -2.04 -1.76
C ASP A 37 -17.50 -2.94 -2.87
N SER A 38 -18.67 -2.64 -3.42
CA SER A 38 -19.26 -3.39 -4.53
C SER A 38 -18.38 -3.42 -5.78
N LEU A 39 -17.79 -2.28 -6.15
CA LEU A 39 -16.84 -2.21 -7.26
C LEU A 39 -15.56 -3.00 -6.98
N SER A 40 -15.08 -2.99 -5.75
CA SER A 40 -13.89 -3.74 -5.34
C SER A 40 -14.11 -5.25 -5.43
N GLN A 41 -15.31 -5.73 -5.07
CA GLN A 41 -15.70 -7.13 -5.22
C GLN A 41 -15.78 -7.54 -6.71
N LEU A 42 -16.28 -6.67 -7.58
CA LEU A 42 -16.29 -6.91 -9.03
C LEU A 42 -14.88 -6.94 -9.62
N ALA A 43 -14.02 -6.01 -9.23
CA ALA A 43 -12.62 -5.97 -9.65
C ALA A 43 -11.86 -7.23 -9.21
N ALA A 44 -12.12 -7.74 -8.02
CA ALA A 44 -11.48 -8.92 -7.47
C ALA A 44 -11.68 -10.19 -8.32
N GLN A 45 -12.72 -10.26 -9.14
CA GLN A 45 -12.96 -11.39 -10.04
C GLN A 45 -11.90 -11.51 -11.16
N TYR A 46 -11.19 -10.44 -11.45
CA TYR A 46 -10.13 -10.37 -12.48
C TYR A 46 -8.72 -10.45 -11.90
N ASN A 47 -8.60 -10.46 -10.58
CA ASN A 47 -7.33 -10.50 -9.86
C ASN A 47 -7.06 -11.92 -9.33
N ILE A 48 -5.83 -12.38 -9.49
CA ILE A 48 -5.33 -13.59 -8.83
C ILE A 48 -4.78 -13.18 -7.46
N PRO A 49 -5.39 -13.61 -6.35
CA PRO A 49 -4.88 -13.28 -5.02
C PRO A 49 -3.45 -13.78 -4.84
N ASN A 50 -2.59 -12.94 -4.24
CA ASN A 50 -1.18 -13.23 -3.96
C ASN A 50 -0.42 -13.69 -5.23
N GLU A 51 -0.70 -13.07 -6.38
CA GLU A 51 -0.06 -13.43 -7.65
C GLU A 51 1.46 -13.27 -7.59
N TYR A 52 1.93 -12.19 -6.97
CA TYR A 52 3.35 -11.93 -6.77
C TYR A 52 4.03 -13.05 -5.98
N ASP A 53 3.49 -13.43 -4.81
CA ASP A 53 4.05 -14.50 -3.98
C ASP A 53 4.06 -15.84 -4.73
N LYS A 54 3.03 -16.11 -5.54
CA LYS A 54 2.99 -17.32 -6.39
C LYS A 54 4.06 -17.30 -7.47
N MET A 55 4.31 -16.13 -8.08
CA MET A 55 5.39 -15.97 -9.07
C MET A 55 6.75 -16.17 -8.41
N MET A 56 7.00 -15.57 -7.24
CA MET A 56 8.24 -15.72 -6.50
C MET A 56 8.45 -17.16 -6.04
N ALA A 57 7.42 -17.81 -5.50
CA ALA A 57 7.48 -19.22 -5.14
C ALA A 57 7.78 -20.13 -6.34
N SER A 58 7.29 -19.80 -7.54
CA SER A 58 7.54 -20.61 -8.76
C SER A 58 9.01 -20.62 -9.20
N ILE A 59 9.78 -19.60 -8.84
CA ILE A 59 11.24 -19.54 -9.06
C ILE A 59 12.04 -20.00 -7.83
N GLY A 60 11.37 -20.54 -6.82
CA GLY A 60 12.01 -21.07 -5.61
C GLY A 60 12.41 -19.99 -4.60
N ALA A 61 11.82 -18.81 -4.65
CA ALA A 61 12.04 -17.78 -3.64
C ALA A 61 11.46 -18.20 -2.29
N GLU A 62 12.17 -17.87 -1.22
CA GLU A 62 11.75 -18.06 0.16
C GLU A 62 11.86 -16.75 0.93
N GLY A 63 11.00 -16.55 1.94
CA GLY A 63 11.11 -15.41 2.85
C GLY A 63 10.81 -14.05 2.18
N THR A 64 10.01 -14.04 1.14
CA THR A 64 9.49 -12.80 0.54
C THR A 64 8.84 -11.92 1.60
N ASN A 65 9.39 -10.72 1.82
CA ASN A 65 8.91 -9.80 2.84
C ASN A 65 9.24 -8.34 2.50
N ALA A 66 8.69 -7.42 3.26
CA ALA A 66 9.03 -6.01 3.18
C ALA A 66 8.90 -5.34 4.54
N TYR A 67 9.69 -4.29 4.77
CA TYR A 67 9.55 -3.45 5.96
C TYR A 67 9.72 -1.97 5.61
N THR A 68 9.07 -1.10 6.38
CA THR A 68 9.17 0.34 6.24
C THR A 68 9.68 0.95 7.54
N SER A 69 10.69 1.80 7.43
CA SER A 69 11.17 2.68 8.48
C SER A 69 10.88 4.15 8.14
N ASN A 70 11.39 5.08 8.94
CA ASN A 70 11.20 6.50 8.67
C ASN A 70 11.82 6.96 7.34
N ASP A 71 12.91 6.31 6.90
CA ASP A 71 13.72 6.76 5.76
C ASP A 71 13.76 5.77 4.61
N VAL A 72 13.38 4.51 4.84
CA VAL A 72 13.56 3.42 3.89
C VAL A 72 12.34 2.51 3.87
N THR A 73 11.91 2.10 2.67
CA THR A 73 11.11 0.90 2.43
C THR A 73 12.04 -0.13 1.79
N CYS A 74 12.17 -1.29 2.41
CA CYS A 74 13.04 -2.37 1.96
C CYS A 74 12.20 -3.61 1.62
N TYR A 75 12.44 -4.17 0.44
CA TYR A 75 11.90 -5.44 -0.02
C TYR A 75 13.01 -6.47 0.06
N VAL A 76 12.74 -7.62 0.67
CA VAL A 76 13.74 -8.68 0.90
C VAL A 76 13.22 -10.01 0.41
N GLU A 77 14.10 -10.74 -0.27
CA GLU A 77 13.80 -12.04 -0.86
C GLU A 77 15.04 -12.91 -0.86
N ASN A 78 14.87 -14.20 -0.58
CA ASN A 78 15.89 -15.22 -0.77
C ASN A 78 15.55 -15.97 -2.06
N ILE A 79 16.41 -15.86 -3.07
CA ILE A 79 16.22 -16.52 -4.35
C ILE A 79 17.39 -17.47 -4.65
N PRO A 80 17.15 -18.58 -5.37
CA PRO A 80 18.25 -19.39 -5.91
C PRO A 80 19.12 -18.57 -6.87
N SER A 81 20.44 -18.73 -6.80
CA SER A 81 21.39 -17.92 -7.60
C SER A 81 21.22 -18.07 -9.11
N ASN A 82 20.66 -19.18 -9.59
CA ASN A 82 20.36 -19.43 -10.99
C ASN A 82 19.05 -18.75 -11.48
N GLU A 83 18.26 -18.17 -10.57
CA GLU A 83 16.97 -17.56 -10.88
C GLU A 83 17.00 -16.02 -10.90
N ILE A 84 18.19 -15.44 -10.81
CA ILE A 84 18.37 -13.98 -10.73
C ILE A 84 17.77 -13.25 -11.94
N ASP A 85 17.87 -13.82 -13.15
CA ASP A 85 17.31 -13.23 -14.37
C ASP A 85 15.77 -13.25 -14.35
N ASN A 86 15.17 -14.29 -13.80
CA ASN A 86 13.71 -14.38 -13.66
C ASN A 86 13.21 -13.43 -12.58
N TRP A 87 13.91 -13.34 -11.47
CA TRP A 87 13.63 -12.37 -10.42
C TRP A 87 13.71 -10.93 -10.94
N LEU A 88 14.77 -10.58 -11.66
CA LEU A 88 14.94 -9.24 -12.25
C LEU A 88 13.80 -8.88 -13.21
N LYS A 89 13.28 -9.85 -14.00
CA LYS A 89 12.12 -9.61 -14.87
C LYS A 89 10.87 -9.28 -14.07
N VAL A 90 10.60 -10.02 -13.00
CA VAL A 90 9.43 -9.80 -12.15
C VAL A 90 9.53 -8.47 -11.44
N GLU A 91 10.67 -8.17 -10.81
CA GLU A 91 10.87 -6.93 -10.07
C GLU A 91 10.87 -5.70 -10.99
N SER A 92 11.50 -5.78 -12.15
CA SER A 92 11.49 -4.66 -13.09
C SER A 92 10.07 -4.33 -13.57
N ASP A 93 9.26 -5.32 -13.87
CA ASP A 93 7.85 -5.11 -14.23
C ASP A 93 7.06 -4.51 -13.07
N ARG A 94 7.21 -5.03 -11.86
CA ARG A 94 6.55 -4.55 -10.65
C ARG A 94 6.85 -3.08 -10.36
N PHE A 95 8.11 -2.67 -10.46
CA PHE A 95 8.52 -1.29 -10.21
C PHE A 95 8.19 -0.35 -11.36
N GLN A 96 8.18 -0.84 -12.61
CA GLN A 96 7.84 -0.05 -13.78
C GLN A 96 6.33 0.13 -13.97
N ASN A 97 5.55 -0.92 -13.74
CA ASN A 97 4.13 -1.02 -14.09
C ASN A 97 3.25 -1.19 -12.85
N MET A 98 3.48 -0.39 -11.80
CA MET A 98 2.72 -0.45 -10.56
C MET A 98 1.21 -0.33 -10.80
N VAL A 99 0.45 -1.27 -10.28
CA VAL A 99 -1.02 -1.28 -10.28
C VAL A 99 -1.54 -1.42 -8.87
N ILE A 100 -2.40 -0.50 -8.44
CA ILE A 100 -3.05 -0.56 -7.13
C ILE A 100 -4.28 -1.45 -7.25
N ARG A 101 -4.21 -2.64 -6.67
CA ARG A 101 -5.28 -3.64 -6.62
C ARG A 101 -5.62 -3.98 -5.17
N GLY A 102 -6.86 -4.44 -4.93
CA GLY A 102 -7.28 -4.85 -3.59
C GLY A 102 -7.22 -3.72 -2.55
N PHE A 103 -7.11 -2.47 -3.00
CA PHE A 103 -6.87 -1.32 -2.14
C PHE A 103 -7.90 -1.17 -1.01
N HIS A 104 -9.17 -1.43 -1.30
CA HIS A 104 -10.24 -1.29 -0.32
C HIS A 104 -10.07 -2.26 0.86
N THR A 105 -9.82 -3.54 0.57
CA THR A 105 -9.58 -4.58 1.58
C THR A 105 -8.29 -4.32 2.35
N GLU A 106 -7.23 -3.96 1.66
CA GLU A 106 -5.94 -3.65 2.28
C GLU A 106 -6.03 -2.42 3.20
N LEU A 107 -6.76 -1.39 2.79
CA LEU A 107 -6.99 -0.22 3.61
C LEU A 107 -7.68 -0.57 4.95
N GLU A 108 -8.65 -1.47 4.92
CA GLU A 108 -9.32 -1.95 6.14
C GLU A 108 -8.34 -2.70 7.06
N ALA A 109 -7.49 -3.57 6.49
CA ALA A 109 -6.44 -4.27 7.24
C ALA A 109 -5.45 -3.30 7.90
N VAL A 110 -4.96 -2.31 7.16
CA VAL A 110 -4.05 -1.27 7.68
C VAL A 110 -4.74 -0.43 8.76
N TYR A 111 -6.03 -0.15 8.62
CA TYR A 111 -6.78 0.58 9.65
C TYR A 111 -6.94 -0.24 10.94
N GLU A 112 -7.14 -1.55 10.85
CA GLU A 112 -7.14 -2.44 12.01
C GLU A 112 -5.76 -2.54 12.67
N GLU A 113 -4.67 -2.61 11.89
CA GLU A 113 -3.30 -2.54 12.42
C GLU A 113 -3.05 -1.23 13.17
N TYR A 114 -3.52 -0.11 12.63
CA TYR A 114 -3.47 1.19 13.29
C TYR A 114 -4.19 1.15 14.64
N ASN A 115 -5.41 0.62 14.69
CA ASN A 115 -6.19 0.49 15.93
C ASN A 115 -5.49 -0.40 16.96
N MET A 116 -4.96 -1.55 16.53
CA MET A 116 -4.16 -2.43 17.39
C MET A 116 -2.91 -1.72 17.93
N GLY A 117 -2.27 -0.89 17.09
CA GLY A 117 -1.12 -0.09 17.49
C GLY A 117 -1.47 0.93 18.59
N LEU A 118 -2.63 1.57 18.50
CA LEU A 118 -3.12 2.53 19.51
C LEU A 118 -3.38 1.88 20.87
N ALA A 119 -3.68 0.59 20.93
CA ALA A 119 -3.92 -0.12 22.17
C ALA A 119 -2.63 -0.43 22.96
N LYS A 120 -1.45 -0.37 22.30
CA LYS A 120 -0.17 -0.72 22.92
C LYS A 120 0.47 0.49 23.61
N ASP A 121 0.68 0.39 24.92
CA ASP A 121 1.28 1.48 25.71
C ASP A 121 2.71 1.82 25.29
N GLY A 122 3.49 0.82 24.85
CA GLY A 122 4.84 1.06 24.29
C GLY A 122 4.81 1.97 23.04
N ASN A 123 3.83 1.81 22.17
CA ASN A 123 3.66 2.69 20.99
C ASN A 123 3.28 4.11 21.37
N LYS A 124 2.40 4.25 22.38
CA LYS A 124 2.02 5.58 22.91
C LYS A 124 3.21 6.31 23.50
N LEU A 125 4.00 5.60 24.34
CA LEU A 125 5.21 6.14 24.93
C LEU A 125 6.24 6.55 23.88
N PHE A 126 6.50 5.66 22.91
CA PHE A 126 7.45 5.93 21.83
C PHE A 126 7.02 7.13 20.99
N THR A 127 5.74 7.19 20.60
CA THR A 127 5.20 8.33 19.83
C THR A 127 5.32 9.65 20.61
N ALA A 128 4.99 9.64 21.90
CA ALA A 128 5.13 10.83 22.75
C ALA A 128 6.59 11.26 22.92
N LEU A 129 7.53 10.31 23.04
CA LEU A 129 8.96 10.56 23.10
C LEU A 129 9.45 11.20 21.80
N MET A 130 9.13 10.61 20.65
CA MET A 130 9.55 11.13 19.35
C MET A 130 8.98 12.53 19.08
N ALA A 131 7.74 12.80 19.46
CA ALA A 131 7.14 14.13 19.33
C ALA A 131 7.86 15.19 20.19
N LYS A 132 8.44 14.80 21.33
CA LYS A 132 9.23 15.69 22.17
C LYS A 132 10.66 15.90 21.65
N LEU A 133 11.28 14.85 21.15
CA LEU A 133 12.64 14.91 20.59
C LEU A 133 12.69 15.65 19.24
N PHE A 134 11.65 15.49 18.43
CA PHE A 134 11.58 16.00 17.05
C PHE A 134 10.28 16.79 16.80
N PRO A 135 10.06 17.93 17.47
CA PRO A 135 8.76 18.62 17.46
C PRO A 135 8.38 19.20 16.08
N THR A 136 9.35 19.43 15.21
CA THR A 136 9.15 20.02 13.87
C THR A 136 9.61 19.09 12.73
N HIS A 137 10.30 18.00 13.04
CA HIS A 137 10.80 17.06 12.05
C HIS A 137 9.78 15.93 11.81
N PRO A 138 9.69 15.35 10.59
CA PRO A 138 8.81 14.22 10.31
C PRO A 138 8.89 13.04 11.28
N TYR A 139 10.05 12.76 11.85
CA TYR A 139 10.21 11.71 12.85
C TYR A 139 9.31 11.86 14.09
N GLY A 140 8.97 13.07 14.46
CA GLY A 140 8.12 13.33 15.62
C GLY A 140 6.70 13.76 15.24
N THR A 141 6.45 14.20 13.99
CA THR A 141 5.14 14.72 13.57
C THR A 141 4.27 13.69 12.88
N GLN A 142 4.85 12.57 12.44
CA GLN A 142 4.12 11.47 11.80
C GLN A 142 4.77 10.12 12.12
N THR A 143 3.97 9.06 12.01
CA THR A 143 4.41 7.67 12.16
C THR A 143 4.43 6.96 10.82
N THR A 144 5.13 5.83 10.70
CA THR A 144 5.18 5.02 9.47
C THR A 144 3.79 4.51 9.04
N ILE A 145 2.93 4.19 9.99
CA ILE A 145 1.55 3.76 9.71
C ILE A 145 0.61 4.93 9.37
N GLY A 146 1.04 6.16 9.60
CA GLY A 146 0.26 7.37 9.33
C GLY A 146 -0.71 7.74 10.43
N ARG A 147 -1.78 8.45 10.07
CA ARG A 147 -2.84 8.92 10.97
C ARG A 147 -4.17 8.30 10.59
N GLY A 148 -4.98 7.96 11.61
CA GLY A 148 -6.29 7.35 11.40
C GLY A 148 -7.24 8.19 10.54
N GLU A 149 -7.16 9.52 10.63
CA GLU A 149 -7.95 10.44 9.79
C GLU A 149 -7.60 10.34 8.29
N HIS A 150 -6.31 10.09 7.97
CA HIS A 150 -5.87 9.88 6.59
C HIS A 150 -6.33 8.50 6.07
N LEU A 151 -6.26 7.47 6.92
CA LEU A 151 -6.74 6.13 6.57
C LEU A 151 -8.26 6.10 6.35
N LYS A 152 -9.02 6.92 7.08
CA LYS A 152 -10.47 7.10 6.89
C LYS A 152 -10.84 7.94 5.66
N ASN A 153 -9.88 8.61 5.04
CA ASN A 153 -10.10 9.53 3.93
C ASN A 153 -8.99 9.41 2.87
N PRO A 154 -8.75 8.19 2.34
CA PRO A 154 -7.62 7.89 1.48
C PRO A 154 -7.76 8.52 0.10
N SER A 155 -6.62 8.65 -0.60
CA SER A 155 -6.55 9.09 -1.99
C SER A 155 -5.64 8.14 -2.78
N ILE A 156 -6.22 7.41 -3.71
CA ILE A 156 -5.45 6.54 -4.62
C ILE A 156 -4.57 7.39 -5.53
N THR A 157 -5.05 8.55 -5.97
CA THR A 157 -4.28 9.52 -6.76
C THR A 157 -3.02 9.97 -6.03
N ASN A 158 -3.12 10.28 -4.72
CA ASN A 158 -1.94 10.66 -3.93
C ASN A 158 -0.95 9.49 -3.79
N ILE A 159 -1.42 8.26 -3.64
CA ILE A 159 -0.57 7.07 -3.59
C ILE A 159 0.18 6.90 -4.91
N LYS A 160 -0.50 7.01 -6.05
CA LYS A 160 0.12 6.98 -7.39
C LYS A 160 1.18 8.08 -7.54
N ASN A 161 0.88 9.30 -7.10
CA ASN A 161 1.82 10.43 -7.14
C ASN A 161 3.04 10.21 -6.24
N TYR A 162 2.82 9.63 -5.04
CA TYR A 162 3.90 9.26 -4.13
C TYR A 162 4.81 8.21 -4.77
N PHE A 163 4.24 7.15 -5.32
CA PHE A 163 5.00 6.11 -6.00
C PHE A 163 5.82 6.70 -7.16
N LYS A 164 5.18 7.47 -8.05
CA LYS A 164 5.86 8.12 -9.18
C LYS A 164 7.03 9.01 -8.75
N ARG A 165 6.93 9.66 -7.58
CA ARG A 165 7.95 10.56 -7.06
C ARG A 165 9.11 9.83 -6.42
N TYR A 166 8.85 8.78 -5.64
CA TYR A 166 9.86 8.17 -4.77
C TYR A 166 10.37 6.82 -5.27
N TYR A 167 9.61 6.09 -6.10
CA TYR A 167 10.02 4.83 -6.71
C TYR A 167 10.64 5.08 -8.09
N ALA A 168 11.66 5.92 -8.11
CA ALA A 168 12.39 6.28 -9.32
C ALA A 168 13.81 5.69 -9.27
N PRO A 169 14.44 5.34 -10.42
CA PRO A 169 15.73 4.66 -10.45
C PRO A 169 16.85 5.36 -9.67
N ASN A 170 16.82 6.69 -9.58
CA ASN A 170 17.78 7.48 -8.82
C ASN A 170 17.52 7.48 -7.29
N ASN A 171 16.44 6.85 -6.83
CA ASN A 171 16.06 6.74 -5.41
C ASN A 171 15.87 5.28 -4.99
N VAL A 172 16.36 4.32 -5.76
CA VAL A 172 16.29 2.89 -5.48
C VAL A 172 17.71 2.32 -5.46
N ALA A 173 18.00 1.46 -4.49
CA ALA A 173 19.22 0.69 -4.42
C ALA A 173 18.90 -0.81 -4.42
N ILE A 174 19.68 -1.59 -5.17
CA ILE A 174 19.59 -3.05 -5.18
C ILE A 174 20.87 -3.58 -4.52
N CYS A 175 20.74 -4.46 -3.55
CA CYS A 175 21.84 -5.14 -2.88
C CYS A 175 21.65 -6.66 -3.06
N MET A 176 22.64 -7.32 -3.65
CA MET A 176 22.66 -8.76 -3.88
C MET A 176 23.92 -9.38 -3.31
#